data_8a10d880af9ba62dbdb6e5933ebd2179
#
_entry.id   8a10d880af9ba62dbdb6e5933ebd2179
#
_cell.length_a   1.000
_cell.length_b   1.000
_cell.length_c   1.000
_cell.angle_alpha   90.00
_cell.angle_beta   90.00
_cell.angle_gamma   90.00
#
_symmetry.space_group_name_H-M   'P 1'
#
loop_
_entity.id
_entity.type
_entity.pdbx_description
1 polymer ?
#
loop_
_entity_poly.entity_id
_entity_poly.type
_entity_poly.pdbx_seq_one_letter_code
_entity_poly.pdbx_strand_id
1 'polypeptide(L)'
;FSMGLPLFPLFFVRQLHVSDSWIATVNTIQTSLMIAGYFFWAQLSRKRGSRIVLAITTLGMSAYPILTAITPVTYPILIYAGFAGVFQAGIDLVFFDELMKTVPPEYSATFVSLIQSMQYLSAIVAPLLGTWLADVVGLGGALWVSAGLRLLGFLLFLKKDIRRTESV
;
A
#
# COMPACT_ATOMS: atom_id res chain seq x y z
N PHE A 1 -3.27 -3.09 3.63
CA PHE A 1 -2.44 -1.87 3.71
C PHE A 1 -2.45 -1.27 5.11
N SER A 2 -3.63 -1.04 5.68
CA SER A 2 -3.83 -0.37 6.97
C SER A 2 -3.12 -1.03 8.17
N MET A 3 -2.91 -2.35 8.15
CA MET A 3 -2.20 -3.07 9.21
C MET A 3 -0.74 -2.64 9.37
N GLY A 4 -0.07 -2.26 8.27
CA GLY A 4 1.32 -1.79 8.31
C GLY A 4 1.49 -0.36 8.80
N LEU A 5 0.45 0.49 8.72
CA LEU A 5 0.55 1.90 9.04
C LEU A 5 1.13 2.19 10.44
N PRO A 6 0.66 1.57 11.54
CA PRO A 6 1.21 1.80 12.87
C PRO A 6 2.52 1.05 13.12
N LEU A 7 2.79 -0.03 12.36
CA LEU A 7 3.98 -0.85 12.57
C LEU A 7 5.25 -0.10 12.17
N PHE A 8 5.22 0.72 11.12
CA PHE A 8 6.39 1.47 10.68
C PHE A 8 6.86 2.51 11.72
N PRO A 9 6.00 3.43 12.24
CA PRO A 9 6.42 4.30 13.32
C PRO A 9 6.92 3.57 14.57
N LEU A 10 6.25 2.49 14.97
CA LEU A 10 6.67 1.68 16.12
C LEU A 10 8.04 1.01 15.86
N PHE A 11 8.26 0.50 14.67
CA PHE A 11 9.55 -0.07 14.26
C PHE A 11 10.65 1.00 14.29
N PHE A 12 10.38 2.18 13.75
CA PHE A 12 11.33 3.29 13.71
C PHE A 12 11.69 3.79 15.09
N VAL A 13 10.73 3.96 16.00
CA VAL A 13 10.98 4.42 17.36
C VAL A 13 11.64 3.34 18.23
N ARG A 14 11.09 2.11 18.23
CA ARG A 14 11.53 1.06 19.15
C ARG A 14 12.81 0.34 18.72
N GLN A 15 13.03 0.15 17.41
CA GLN A 15 14.21 -0.58 16.91
C GLN A 15 15.31 0.32 16.39
N LEU A 16 14.96 1.42 15.73
CA LEU A 16 15.95 2.34 15.14
C LEU A 16 16.23 3.58 16.00
N HIS A 17 15.47 3.76 17.09
CA HIS A 17 15.63 4.89 18.04
C HIS A 17 15.68 6.26 17.34
N VAL A 18 14.90 6.44 16.27
CA VAL A 18 14.85 7.68 15.51
C VAL A 18 13.95 8.71 16.18
N SER A 19 14.19 9.99 15.89
CA SER A 19 13.39 11.11 16.38
C SER A 19 12.05 11.25 15.63
N ASP A 20 11.07 11.88 16.27
CA ASP A 20 9.79 12.20 15.64
C ASP A 20 9.96 13.08 14.38
N SER A 21 10.94 13.98 14.39
CA SER A 21 11.30 14.80 13.22
C SER A 21 11.74 13.97 12.04
N TRP A 22 12.42 12.85 12.27
CA TRP A 22 12.83 11.93 11.22
C TRP A 22 11.62 11.19 10.62
N ILE A 23 10.66 10.76 11.47
CA ILE A 23 9.40 10.14 11.02
C ILE A 23 8.60 11.13 10.18
N ALA A 24 8.52 12.38 10.60
CA ALA A 24 7.88 13.44 9.83
C ALA A 24 8.55 13.63 8.46
N THR A 25 9.88 13.57 8.40
CA THR A 25 10.65 13.65 7.14
C THR A 25 10.33 12.48 6.22
N VAL A 26 10.28 11.24 6.74
CA VAL A 26 9.88 10.06 5.96
C VAL A 26 8.49 10.25 5.35
N ASN A 27 7.51 10.67 6.15
CA ASN A 27 6.14 10.90 5.69
C ASN A 27 6.06 12.02 4.65
N THR A 28 6.84 13.09 4.83
CA THR A 28 6.90 14.20 3.87
C THR A 28 7.47 13.76 2.53
N ILE A 29 8.57 13.02 2.53
CA ILE A 29 9.17 12.47 1.32
C ILE A 29 8.20 11.52 0.63
N GLN A 30 7.59 10.60 1.36
CA GLN A 30 6.60 9.65 0.85
C GLN A 30 5.43 10.38 0.17
N THR A 31 4.84 11.38 0.84
CA THR A 31 3.71 12.14 0.32
C THR A 31 4.09 13.01 -0.88
N SER A 32 5.27 13.64 -0.86
CA SER A 32 5.76 14.45 -1.98
C SER A 32 5.98 13.61 -3.24
N LEU A 33 6.62 12.46 -3.10
CA LEU A 33 6.82 11.53 -4.22
C LEU A 33 5.53 10.84 -4.67
N MET A 34 4.56 10.67 -3.79
CA MET A 34 3.21 10.22 -4.13
C MET A 34 2.51 11.17 -5.11
N ILE A 35 2.66 12.50 -4.93
CA ILE A 35 2.11 13.49 -5.86
C ILE A 35 2.73 13.31 -7.26
N ALA A 36 4.05 13.19 -7.35
CA ALA A 36 4.73 12.92 -8.62
C ALA A 36 4.29 11.56 -9.21
N GLY A 37 4.08 10.56 -8.36
CA GLY A 37 3.57 9.25 -8.71
C GLY A 37 2.22 9.29 -9.42
N TYR A 38 1.28 10.11 -8.96
CA TYR A 38 -0.04 10.25 -9.60
C TYR A 38 0.09 10.68 -11.07
N PHE A 39 0.95 11.64 -11.38
CA PHE A 39 1.16 12.07 -12.78
C PHE A 39 1.78 10.95 -13.62
N PHE A 40 2.78 10.26 -13.09
CA PHE A 40 3.44 9.16 -13.79
C PHE A 40 2.47 8.01 -14.09
N TRP A 41 1.74 7.54 -13.08
CA TRP A 41 0.81 6.42 -13.22
C TRP A 41 -0.42 6.78 -14.06
N ALA A 42 -0.90 8.02 -14.01
CA ALA A 42 -1.99 8.48 -14.88
C ALA A 42 -1.61 8.37 -16.36
N GLN A 43 -0.39 8.76 -16.72
CA GLN A 43 0.10 8.61 -18.09
C GLN A 43 0.29 7.14 -18.48
N LEU A 44 0.84 6.33 -17.58
CA LEU A 44 1.06 4.91 -17.85
C LEU A 44 -0.24 4.13 -17.95
N SER A 45 -1.22 4.42 -17.11
CA SER A 45 -2.56 3.83 -17.16
C SER A 45 -3.28 4.10 -18.47
N ARG A 46 -3.15 5.32 -19.00
CA ARG A 46 -3.70 5.67 -20.33
C ARG A 46 -3.03 4.92 -21.48
N LYS A 47 -1.72 4.65 -21.37
CA LYS A 47 -0.95 4.00 -22.45
C LYS A 47 -1.02 2.48 -22.41
N ARG A 48 -0.98 1.88 -21.25
CA ARG A 48 -0.84 0.41 -21.07
C ARG A 48 -2.02 -0.25 -20.34
N GLY A 49 -2.99 0.55 -19.91
CA GLY A 49 -4.17 0.07 -19.19
C GLY A 49 -3.96 -0.07 -17.68
N SER A 50 -5.06 0.05 -16.94
CA SER A 50 -5.10 0.04 -15.48
C SER A 50 -4.57 -1.25 -14.86
N ARG A 51 -4.75 -2.40 -15.53
CA ARG A 51 -4.35 -3.72 -15.01
C ARG A 51 -2.85 -3.87 -14.84
N ILE A 52 -2.07 -3.41 -15.84
CA ILE A 52 -0.60 -3.48 -15.79
C ILE A 52 -0.09 -2.57 -14.67
N VAL A 53 -0.67 -1.38 -14.55
CA VAL A 53 -0.32 -0.45 -13.46
C VAL A 53 -0.60 -1.09 -12.11
N LEU A 54 -1.77 -1.71 -11.92
CA LEU A 54 -2.13 -2.37 -10.66
C LEU A 54 -1.16 -3.50 -10.31
N ALA A 55 -0.80 -4.34 -11.27
CA ALA A 55 0.16 -5.42 -11.05
C ALA A 55 1.53 -4.91 -10.60
N ILE A 56 2.07 -3.91 -11.30
CA ILE A 56 3.38 -3.33 -10.99
C ILE A 56 3.36 -2.62 -9.63
N THR A 57 2.31 -1.85 -9.35
CA THR A 57 2.21 -1.07 -8.11
C THR A 57 1.99 -1.96 -6.88
N THR A 58 1.18 -3.01 -7.01
CA THR A 58 0.95 -3.97 -5.92
C THR A 58 2.23 -4.75 -5.60
N LEU A 59 2.97 -5.19 -6.62
CA LEU A 59 4.25 -5.86 -6.43
C LEU A 59 5.28 -4.92 -5.79
N GLY A 60 5.42 -3.70 -6.32
CA GLY A 60 6.34 -2.70 -5.76
C GLY A 60 6.02 -2.33 -4.32
N MET A 61 4.74 -2.20 -3.99
CA MET A 61 4.30 -1.89 -2.62
C MET A 61 4.58 -3.04 -1.64
N SER A 62 4.62 -4.28 -2.10
CA SER A 62 4.98 -5.43 -1.26
C SER A 62 6.46 -5.47 -0.90
N ALA A 63 7.32 -4.86 -1.71
CA ALA A 63 8.76 -4.80 -1.43
C ALA A 63 9.09 -3.86 -0.25
N TYR A 64 8.33 -2.81 -0.02
CA TYR A 64 8.62 -1.82 1.03
C TYR A 64 8.75 -2.41 2.43
N PRO A 65 7.79 -3.18 2.98
CA PRO A 65 7.94 -3.77 4.32
C PRO A 65 9.09 -4.78 4.39
N ILE A 66 9.37 -5.50 3.31
CA ILE A 66 10.49 -6.45 3.25
C ILE A 66 11.81 -5.70 3.35
N LEU A 67 12.02 -4.69 2.51
CA LEU A 67 13.24 -3.89 2.50
C LEU A 67 13.45 -3.16 3.83
N THR A 68 12.38 -2.63 4.43
CA THR A 68 12.44 -1.98 5.74
C THR A 68 12.81 -2.95 6.85
N ALA A 69 12.28 -4.18 6.84
CA ALA A 69 12.55 -5.19 7.86
C ALA A 69 14.00 -5.71 7.82
N ILE A 70 14.63 -5.74 6.64
CA ILE A 70 15.99 -6.25 6.45
C ILE A 70 17.04 -5.16 6.72
N THR A 71 16.67 -3.88 6.59
CA THR A 71 17.63 -2.76 6.61
C THR A 71 17.76 -2.18 8.02
N PRO A 72 18.90 -2.35 8.72
CA PRO A 72 19.12 -1.81 10.05
C PRO A 72 19.56 -0.32 10.03
N VAL A 73 19.68 0.27 8.86
CA VAL A 73 20.20 1.64 8.66
C VAL A 73 19.10 2.60 8.29
N THR A 74 19.11 3.80 8.87
CA THR A 74 18.03 4.78 8.79
C THR A 74 17.92 5.45 7.41
N TYR A 75 19.04 5.79 6.78
CA TYR A 75 19.06 6.54 5.52
C TYR A 75 18.39 5.84 4.31
N PRO A 76 18.64 4.55 4.04
CA PRO A 76 17.98 3.86 2.93
C PRO A 76 16.47 3.81 3.06
N ILE A 77 15.92 3.87 4.28
CA ILE A 77 14.48 3.86 4.53
C ILE A 77 13.78 5.09 3.92
N LEU A 78 14.46 6.25 3.87
CA LEU A 78 13.93 7.44 3.19
C LEU A 78 13.68 7.17 1.70
N ILE A 79 14.59 6.47 1.05
CA ILE A 79 14.48 6.10 -0.36
C ILE A 79 13.33 5.09 -0.54
N TYR A 80 13.25 4.07 0.32
CA TYR A 80 12.19 3.07 0.26
C TYR A 80 10.81 3.68 0.51
N ALA A 81 10.69 4.62 1.46
CA ALA A 81 9.46 5.35 1.72
C ALA A 81 9.03 6.18 0.51
N GLY A 82 9.97 6.83 -0.15
CA GLY A 82 9.71 7.56 -1.39
C GLY A 82 9.15 6.67 -2.50
N PHE A 83 9.78 5.52 -2.74
CA PHE A 83 9.27 4.53 -3.69
C PHE A 83 7.88 4.00 -3.28
N ALA A 84 7.67 3.73 -1.99
CA ALA A 84 6.37 3.31 -1.48
C ALA A 84 5.29 4.36 -1.77
N GLY A 85 5.60 5.66 -1.64
CA GLY A 85 4.69 6.75 -2.00
C GLY A 85 4.31 6.71 -3.48
N VAL A 86 5.29 6.54 -4.38
CA VAL A 86 5.03 6.42 -5.82
C VAL A 86 4.12 5.23 -6.11
N PHE A 87 4.40 4.05 -5.58
CA PHE A 87 3.57 2.86 -5.80
C PHE A 87 2.18 2.98 -5.19
N GLN A 88 2.05 3.62 -4.02
CA GLN A 88 0.77 3.90 -3.39
C GLN A 88 -0.13 4.73 -4.30
N ALA A 89 0.40 5.80 -4.91
CA ALA A 89 -0.33 6.62 -5.86
C ALA A 89 -0.92 5.82 -7.03
N GLY A 90 -0.18 4.82 -7.52
CA GLY A 90 -0.65 3.96 -8.60
C GLY A 90 -1.79 3.04 -8.17
N ILE A 91 -1.73 2.47 -6.96
CA ILE A 91 -2.82 1.65 -6.40
C ILE A 91 -4.08 2.49 -6.25
N ASP A 92 -3.98 3.66 -5.63
CA ASP A 92 -5.12 4.53 -5.37
C ASP A 92 -5.78 5.00 -6.69
N LEU A 93 -4.94 5.39 -7.67
CA LEU A 93 -5.41 5.83 -8.98
C LEU A 93 -6.20 4.72 -9.71
N VAL A 94 -5.61 3.53 -9.80
CA VAL A 94 -6.24 2.41 -10.53
C VAL A 94 -7.47 1.91 -9.82
N PHE A 95 -7.44 1.86 -8.49
CA PHE A 95 -8.60 1.45 -7.72
C PHE A 95 -9.79 2.38 -7.93
N PHE A 96 -9.53 3.70 -7.96
CA PHE A 96 -10.57 4.68 -8.25
C PHE A 96 -11.07 4.60 -9.70
N ASP A 97 -10.16 4.42 -10.67
CA ASP A 97 -10.49 4.29 -12.10
C ASP A 97 -11.36 3.04 -12.37
N GLU A 98 -11.00 1.89 -11.82
CA GLU A 98 -11.79 0.66 -11.95
C GLU A 98 -13.14 0.75 -11.23
N LEU A 99 -13.21 1.44 -10.10
CA LEU A 99 -14.46 1.73 -9.42
C LEU A 99 -15.41 2.55 -10.31
N MET A 100 -14.91 3.64 -10.88
CA MET A 100 -15.71 4.52 -11.74
C MET A 100 -16.17 3.84 -13.03
N LYS A 101 -15.41 2.87 -13.56
CA LYS A 101 -15.81 2.08 -14.73
C LYS A 101 -16.85 1.00 -14.43
N THR A 102 -16.85 0.49 -13.21
CA THR A 102 -17.70 -0.67 -12.84
C THR A 102 -19.06 -0.24 -12.31
N VAL A 103 -19.14 0.94 -11.69
CA VAL A 103 -20.34 1.44 -11.02
C VAL A 103 -21.12 2.37 -11.94
N PRO A 104 -22.45 2.16 -12.10
CA PRO A 104 -23.29 3.10 -12.82
C PRO A 104 -23.22 4.50 -12.20
N PRO A 105 -23.22 5.58 -13.00
CA PRO A 105 -23.10 6.95 -12.51
C PRO A 105 -24.12 7.33 -11.43
N GLU A 106 -25.33 6.77 -11.52
CA GLU A 106 -26.45 7.01 -10.59
C GLU A 106 -26.14 6.55 -9.16
N TYR A 107 -25.33 5.50 -9.00
CA TYR A 107 -24.98 4.91 -7.70
C TYR A 107 -23.53 5.21 -7.26
N SER A 108 -22.79 5.98 -8.04
CA SER A 108 -21.37 6.22 -7.79
C SER A 108 -21.09 6.78 -6.40
N ALA A 109 -21.90 7.73 -5.92
CA ALA A 109 -21.76 8.32 -4.60
C ALA A 109 -21.96 7.29 -3.47
N THR A 110 -22.96 6.41 -3.60
CA THR A 110 -23.24 5.35 -2.62
C THR A 110 -22.12 4.33 -2.57
N PHE A 111 -21.60 3.90 -3.72
CA PHE A 111 -20.50 2.94 -3.77
C PHE A 111 -19.19 3.52 -3.25
N VAL A 112 -18.88 4.79 -3.57
CA VAL A 112 -17.70 5.49 -3.02
C VAL A 112 -17.81 5.59 -1.50
N SER A 113 -18.96 5.99 -0.96
CA SER A 113 -19.15 6.09 0.50
C SER A 113 -19.05 4.73 1.19
N LEU A 114 -19.58 3.67 0.58
CA LEU A 114 -19.48 2.30 1.11
C LEU A 114 -18.00 1.84 1.16
N ILE A 115 -17.25 2.05 0.09
CA ILE A 115 -15.84 1.70 0.04
C ILE A 115 -15.03 2.49 1.06
N GLN A 116 -15.29 3.80 1.19
CA GLN A 116 -14.64 4.61 2.20
C GLN A 116 -14.97 4.14 3.62
N SER A 117 -16.22 3.77 3.88
CA SER A 117 -16.62 3.20 5.18
C SER A 117 -15.86 1.90 5.48
N MET A 118 -15.70 1.02 4.49
CA MET A 118 -14.90 -0.20 4.64
C MET A 118 -13.40 0.10 4.84
N GLN A 119 -12.88 1.13 4.18
CA GLN A 119 -11.50 1.57 4.38
C GLN A 119 -11.30 2.13 5.80
N TYR A 120 -12.22 2.94 6.31
CA TYR A 120 -12.16 3.46 7.68
C TYR A 120 -12.29 2.34 8.71
N LEU A 121 -13.21 1.38 8.51
CA LEU A 121 -13.29 0.19 9.36
C LEU A 121 -11.98 -0.59 9.38
N SER A 122 -11.38 -0.80 8.22
CA SER A 122 -10.06 -1.42 8.12
C SER A 122 -8.97 -0.60 8.80
N ALA A 123 -9.04 0.74 8.74
CA ALA A 123 -8.08 1.62 9.39
C ALA A 123 -8.19 1.59 10.92
N ILE A 124 -9.33 1.20 11.47
CA ILE A 124 -9.52 1.01 12.92
C ILE A 124 -9.06 -0.39 13.34
N VAL A 125 -9.52 -1.43 12.64
CA VAL A 125 -9.29 -2.83 13.05
C VAL A 125 -7.86 -3.28 12.74
N ALA A 126 -7.34 -2.92 11.58
CA ALA A 126 -6.03 -3.41 11.14
C ALA A 126 -4.85 -2.95 12.01
N PRO A 127 -4.79 -1.70 12.53
CA PRO A 127 -3.78 -1.31 13.50
C PRO A 127 -3.81 -2.14 14.79
N LEU A 128 -4.98 -2.43 15.31
CA LEU A 128 -5.13 -3.25 16.53
C LEU A 128 -4.59 -4.67 16.32
N LEU A 129 -4.91 -5.28 15.17
CA LEU A 129 -4.36 -6.58 14.80
C LEU A 129 -2.85 -6.52 14.57
N GLY A 130 -2.37 -5.43 13.95
CA GLY A 130 -0.94 -5.22 13.69
C GLY A 130 -0.12 -5.09 14.97
N THR A 131 -0.57 -4.29 15.92
CA THR A 131 0.09 -4.12 17.22
C THR A 131 0.05 -5.41 18.05
N TRP A 132 -1.10 -6.08 18.13
CA TRP A 132 -1.22 -7.38 18.80
C TRP A 132 -0.26 -8.41 18.20
N LEU A 133 -0.17 -8.49 16.87
CA LEU A 133 0.75 -9.38 16.20
C LEU A 133 2.22 -9.02 16.49
N ALA A 134 2.53 -7.72 16.55
CA ALA A 134 3.87 -7.24 16.90
C ALA A 134 4.28 -7.63 18.33
N ASP A 135 3.34 -7.69 19.27
CA ASP A 135 3.59 -8.14 20.64
C ASP A 135 3.86 -9.65 20.71
N VAL A 136 3.25 -10.45 19.82
CA VAL A 136 3.40 -11.92 19.80
C VAL A 136 4.65 -12.37 19.02
N VAL A 137 4.89 -11.80 17.83
CA VAL A 137 5.91 -12.27 16.87
C VAL A 137 7.09 -11.29 16.77
N GLY A 138 7.01 -10.16 17.45
CA GLY A 138 7.95 -9.05 17.33
C GLY A 138 7.66 -8.15 16.13
N LEU A 139 8.18 -6.92 16.15
CA LEU A 139 7.94 -5.91 15.13
C LEU A 139 8.42 -6.34 13.74
N GLY A 140 9.60 -6.96 13.65
CA GLY A 140 10.13 -7.50 12.40
C GLY A 140 9.25 -8.61 11.83
N GLY A 141 8.81 -9.56 12.69
CA GLY A 141 7.89 -10.63 12.30
C GLY A 141 6.54 -10.11 11.78
N ALA A 142 5.97 -9.09 12.43
CA ALA A 142 4.72 -8.46 11.99
C ALA A 142 4.87 -7.78 10.61
N LEU A 143 6.03 -7.17 10.31
CA LEU A 143 6.32 -6.62 8.98
C LEU A 143 6.39 -7.71 7.91
N TRP A 144 7.02 -8.87 8.21
CA TRP A 144 7.04 -10.01 7.31
C TRP A 144 5.64 -10.58 7.03
N VAL A 145 4.79 -10.69 8.06
CA VAL A 145 3.39 -11.10 7.89
C VAL A 145 2.62 -10.10 7.02
N SER A 146 2.81 -8.80 7.26
CA SER A 146 2.21 -7.74 6.43
C SER A 146 2.64 -7.85 4.96
N ALA A 147 3.93 -8.12 4.70
CA ALA A 147 4.44 -8.36 3.35
C ALA A 147 3.81 -9.60 2.70
N GLY A 148 3.73 -10.70 3.44
CA GLY A 148 3.11 -11.96 2.99
C GLY A 148 1.64 -11.78 2.61
N LEU A 149 0.85 -11.07 3.42
CA LEU A 149 -0.55 -10.76 3.12
C LEU A 149 -0.71 -9.92 1.85
N ARG A 150 0.19 -8.96 1.61
CA ARG A 150 0.20 -8.18 0.36
C ARG A 150 0.52 -9.03 -0.86
N LEU A 151 1.51 -9.91 -0.75
CA LEU A 151 1.85 -10.85 -1.82
C LEU A 151 0.71 -11.82 -2.11
N LEU A 152 0.04 -12.34 -1.07
CA LEU A 152 -1.16 -13.18 -1.25
C LEU A 152 -2.27 -12.42 -1.99
N GLY A 153 -2.53 -11.17 -1.61
CA GLY A 153 -3.47 -10.30 -2.33
C GLY A 153 -3.13 -10.14 -3.80
N PHE A 154 -1.85 -9.94 -4.11
CA PHE A 154 -1.35 -9.87 -5.48
C PHE A 154 -1.58 -11.17 -6.26
N LEU A 155 -1.24 -12.33 -5.67
CA LEU A 155 -1.42 -13.64 -6.29
C LEU A 155 -2.90 -13.97 -6.55
N LEU A 156 -3.78 -13.63 -5.61
CA LEU A 156 -5.22 -13.81 -5.79
C LEU A 156 -5.77 -12.94 -6.93
N PHE A 157 -5.25 -11.72 -7.06
CA PHE A 157 -5.61 -10.84 -8.16
C PHE A 157 -5.19 -11.43 -9.52
N LEU A 158 -3.94 -11.90 -9.64
CA LEU A 158 -3.45 -12.56 -10.86
C LEU A 158 -4.29 -13.80 -11.23
N LYS A 159 -4.63 -14.63 -10.26
CA LYS A 159 -5.43 -15.86 -10.51
C LYS A 159 -6.84 -15.54 -11.02
N LYS A 160 -7.44 -14.48 -10.52
CA LYS A 160 -8.78 -14.04 -10.99
C LYS A 160 -8.74 -13.49 -12.41
N ASP A 161 -7.65 -12.83 -12.77
CA ASP A 161 -7.47 -12.23 -14.10
C ASP A 161 -7.27 -13.34 -15.19
N ILE A 162 -6.50 -14.36 -14.88
CA ILE A 162 -6.28 -15.53 -15.77
C ILE A 162 -7.62 -16.22 -16.09
N ARG A 163 -8.47 -16.46 -15.09
CA ARG A 163 -9.78 -17.09 -15.30
C ARG A 163 -10.74 -16.26 -16.15
N ARG A 164 -10.61 -14.95 -16.16
CA ARG A 164 -11.46 -14.05 -16.95
C ARG A 164 -11.03 -14.00 -18.42
N THR A 165 -9.77 -14.30 -18.71
CA THR A 165 -9.23 -14.36 -20.08
C THR A 165 -9.56 -15.71 -20.75
N GLU A 166 -9.78 -16.78 -19.97
CA GLU A 166 -10.17 -18.09 -20.50
C GLU A 166 -11.68 -18.22 -20.78
N SER A 167 -12.50 -17.27 -20.33
CA SER A 167 -13.97 -17.26 -20.47
C SER A 167 -14.48 -16.35 -21.59
N VAL A 168 -13.61 -15.80 -22.41
CA VAL A 168 -13.90 -14.99 -23.61
C VAL A 168 -13.39 -15.74 -24.85
#